data_60e919ea84c1aabd99d8e49002751c92
#
_entry.id   60e919ea84c1aabd99d8e49002751c92
#
_cell.length_a   1.000
_cell.length_b   1.000
_cell.length_c   1.000
_cell.angle_alpha   90.00
_cell.angle_beta   90.00
_cell.angle_gamma   90.00
#
_symmetry.space_group_name_H-M   'P 1'
#
loop_
_entity.id
_entity.type
_entity.pdbx_description
1 polymer ?
#
loop_
_entity_poly.entity_id
_entity_poly.type
_entity_poly.pdbx_seq_one_letter_code
_entity_poly.pdbx_strand_id
1 'polypeptide(L)'
;MELFKIEELEQVSPLFRGKAGHGLARGIFKALGISRIQEGYDRNDCYEGPEFASHILEEFGVRYSVEGPGLGLLPEGPFITVSNHPYGSIDGLALVDIFGHLRPDFKIMVNKVLGRVKALEPSFIKVTPTLADRKAPDQQTMSGIREALRHVRDGHPLGLFPAGAVSDLSLKDRCIRDREWQEPILRFIRKVELPVVPVRFFDRNSDFYYLLGLIDWRIRVLRLPREVLNKAGRQIRVGIGAPISPEAQAACSTLEDFGALLRDSVYSMKPAASKR
;
A
#
# COMPACT_ATOMS: atom_id res chain seq x y z
N MET A 1 -15.38 -13.89 8.26
CA MET A 1 -14.75 -13.05 9.32
C MET A 1 -15.07 -11.58 9.06
N GLU A 2 -15.49 -10.81 10.08
CA GLU A 2 -15.81 -9.39 9.85
C GLU A 2 -14.53 -8.54 9.82
N LEU A 3 -14.26 -7.93 8.66
CA LEU A 3 -13.18 -6.95 8.49
C LEU A 3 -13.47 -5.64 9.24
N PHE A 4 -14.75 -5.30 9.36
CA PHE A 4 -15.26 -4.10 10.03
C PHE A 4 -16.40 -4.47 10.96
N LYS A 5 -16.31 -4.10 12.22
CA LYS A 5 -17.33 -4.42 13.24
C LYS A 5 -18.13 -3.18 13.60
N ILE A 6 -19.46 -3.34 13.69
CA ILE A 6 -20.36 -2.24 14.11
C ILE A 6 -20.04 -1.83 15.54
N GLU A 7 -19.65 -2.77 16.41
CA GLU A 7 -19.28 -2.53 17.79
C GLU A 7 -18.10 -1.58 17.94
N GLU A 8 -17.23 -1.50 16.92
CA GLU A 8 -16.12 -0.52 16.91
C GLU A 8 -16.63 0.91 16.75
N LEU A 9 -17.72 1.11 16.02
CA LEU A 9 -18.38 2.43 15.93
C LEU A 9 -19.03 2.82 17.26
N GLU A 10 -19.56 1.87 18.02
CA GLU A 10 -20.11 2.13 19.35
C GLU A 10 -19.06 2.69 20.33
N GLN A 11 -17.79 2.26 20.17
CA GLN A 11 -16.68 2.76 20.97
C GLN A 11 -16.29 4.19 20.58
N VAL A 12 -16.53 4.56 19.30
CA VAL A 12 -16.21 5.90 18.78
C VAL A 12 -17.29 6.91 19.18
N SER A 13 -18.58 6.50 19.15
CA SER A 13 -19.68 7.39 19.50
C SER A 13 -20.90 6.63 20.04
N PRO A 14 -21.51 7.12 21.14
CA PRO A 14 -22.78 6.58 21.66
C PRO A 14 -23.96 6.59 20.66
N LEU A 15 -23.86 7.41 19.60
CA LEU A 15 -24.85 7.52 18.53
C LEU A 15 -25.10 6.17 17.82
N PHE A 16 -24.10 5.28 17.82
CA PHE A 16 -24.16 3.98 17.17
C PHE A 16 -24.70 2.85 18.07
N ARG A 17 -25.09 3.15 19.32
CA ARG A 17 -25.57 2.14 20.26
C ARG A 17 -27.04 1.81 20.04
N GLY A 18 -27.41 0.56 20.37
CA GLY A 18 -28.77 0.03 20.29
C GLY A 18 -29.28 -0.15 18.87
N LYS A 19 -30.55 -0.60 18.72
CA LYS A 19 -31.15 -0.98 17.42
C LYS A 19 -31.13 0.16 16.39
N ALA A 20 -31.45 1.37 16.79
CA ALA A 20 -31.43 2.54 15.90
C ALA A 20 -30.01 2.92 15.48
N GLY A 21 -29.07 2.92 16.43
CA GLY A 21 -27.65 3.19 16.17
C GLY A 21 -27.01 2.13 15.24
N HIS A 22 -27.34 0.86 15.41
CA HIS A 22 -26.91 -0.21 14.50
C HIS A 22 -27.52 -0.03 13.10
N GLY A 23 -28.78 0.42 13.00
CA GLY A 23 -29.39 0.75 11.71
C GLY A 23 -28.64 1.85 10.98
N LEU A 24 -28.26 2.93 11.70
CA LEU A 24 -27.46 4.03 11.19
C LEU A 24 -26.07 3.53 10.75
N ALA A 25 -25.38 2.74 11.59
CA ALA A 25 -24.06 2.18 11.27
C ALA A 25 -24.10 1.33 10.00
N ARG A 26 -25.11 0.46 9.83
CA ARG A 26 -25.31 -0.33 8.60
C ARG A 26 -25.53 0.57 7.38
N GLY A 27 -26.33 1.63 7.53
CA GLY A 27 -26.53 2.62 6.47
C GLY A 27 -25.23 3.28 6.03
N ILE A 28 -24.39 3.68 6.97
CA ILE A 28 -23.07 4.26 6.73
C ILE A 28 -22.14 3.23 6.06
N PHE A 29 -22.08 2.00 6.56
CA PHE A 29 -21.26 0.94 5.96
C PHE A 29 -21.67 0.66 4.51
N LYS A 30 -22.97 0.63 4.24
CA LYS A 30 -23.49 0.48 2.87
C LYS A 30 -23.09 1.68 1.99
N ALA A 31 -23.27 2.90 2.47
CA ALA A 31 -22.90 4.12 1.73
C ALA A 31 -21.41 4.21 1.43
N LEU A 32 -20.56 3.78 2.37
CA LEU A 32 -19.12 3.72 2.22
C LEU A 32 -18.64 2.49 1.42
N GLY A 33 -19.54 1.57 1.07
CA GLY A 33 -19.18 0.35 0.32
C GLY A 33 -18.52 -0.73 1.18
N ILE A 34 -18.47 -0.57 2.50
CA ILE A 34 -17.84 -1.52 3.43
C ILE A 34 -18.50 -2.89 3.35
N SER A 35 -19.84 -2.95 3.30
CA SER A 35 -20.58 -4.21 3.18
C SER A 35 -20.19 -4.99 1.93
N ARG A 36 -20.00 -4.29 0.79
CA ARG A 36 -19.61 -4.92 -0.47
C ARG A 36 -18.16 -5.41 -0.45
N ILE A 37 -17.26 -4.69 0.21
CA ILE A 37 -15.89 -5.15 0.45
C ILE A 37 -15.89 -6.42 1.30
N GLN A 38 -16.71 -6.45 2.37
CA GLN A 38 -16.87 -7.64 3.22
C GLN A 38 -17.41 -8.84 2.43
N GLU A 39 -18.46 -8.64 1.64
CA GLU A 39 -19.03 -9.69 0.79
C GLU A 39 -18.02 -10.23 -0.23
N GLY A 40 -17.23 -9.34 -0.85
CA GLY A 40 -16.16 -9.74 -1.76
C GLY A 40 -15.07 -10.54 -1.04
N TYR A 41 -14.69 -10.13 0.17
CA TYR A 41 -13.76 -10.88 1.00
C TYR A 41 -14.32 -12.30 1.31
N ASP A 42 -15.57 -12.39 1.79
CA ASP A 42 -16.17 -13.66 2.23
C ASP A 42 -16.34 -14.65 1.06
N ARG A 43 -16.49 -14.15 -0.18
CA ARG A 43 -16.54 -15.02 -1.37
C ARG A 43 -15.16 -15.55 -1.79
N ASN A 44 -14.11 -14.91 -1.37
CA ASN A 44 -12.74 -15.20 -1.81
C ASN A 44 -11.84 -15.65 -0.65
N ASP A 45 -12.34 -15.85 0.55
CA ASP A 45 -11.58 -16.21 1.76
C ASP A 45 -10.97 -17.62 1.74
N CYS A 46 -11.31 -18.42 0.73
CA CYS A 46 -10.68 -19.71 0.46
C CYS A 46 -9.31 -19.58 -0.22
N TYR A 47 -8.98 -18.43 -0.78
CA TYR A 47 -7.68 -18.15 -1.39
C TYR A 47 -6.77 -17.42 -0.40
N GLU A 48 -5.44 -17.52 -0.61
CA GLU A 48 -4.45 -16.84 0.22
C GLU A 48 -3.36 -16.16 -0.62
N GLY A 49 -2.71 -15.17 -0.04
CA GLY A 49 -1.56 -14.48 -0.66
C GLY A 49 -1.86 -13.91 -2.04
N PRO A 50 -1.01 -14.20 -3.05
CA PRO A 50 -1.18 -13.69 -4.42
C PRO A 50 -2.48 -14.12 -5.07
N GLU A 51 -2.91 -15.37 -4.87
CA GLU A 51 -4.18 -15.88 -5.40
C GLU A 51 -5.37 -15.07 -4.86
N PHE A 52 -5.40 -14.79 -3.55
CA PHE A 52 -6.42 -13.91 -2.99
C PHE A 52 -6.36 -12.52 -3.61
N ALA A 53 -5.17 -11.96 -3.81
CA ALA A 53 -5.00 -10.63 -4.39
C ALA A 53 -5.58 -10.57 -5.82
N SER A 54 -5.31 -11.58 -6.66
CA SER A 54 -5.88 -11.71 -8.01
C SER A 54 -7.39 -11.76 -7.98
N HIS A 55 -7.95 -12.70 -7.20
CA HIS A 55 -9.40 -12.92 -7.14
C HIS A 55 -10.16 -11.71 -6.59
N ILE A 56 -9.61 -11.01 -5.59
CA ILE A 56 -10.27 -9.83 -5.02
C ILE A 56 -10.20 -8.62 -5.96
N LEU A 57 -9.12 -8.46 -6.74
CA LEU A 57 -9.04 -7.45 -7.78
C LEU A 57 -10.07 -7.71 -8.89
N GLU A 58 -10.20 -8.98 -9.33
CA GLU A 58 -11.19 -9.40 -10.31
C GLU A 58 -12.62 -9.20 -9.79
N GLU A 59 -12.93 -9.62 -8.56
CA GLU A 59 -14.21 -9.45 -7.88
C GLU A 59 -14.69 -7.99 -7.89
N PHE A 60 -13.77 -7.05 -7.71
CA PHE A 60 -14.09 -5.62 -7.76
C PHE A 60 -13.95 -5.00 -9.15
N GLY A 61 -13.64 -5.81 -10.16
CA GLY A 61 -13.48 -5.34 -11.54
C GLY A 61 -12.30 -4.39 -11.72
N VAL A 62 -11.28 -4.49 -10.87
CA VAL A 62 -10.06 -3.69 -10.96
C VAL A 62 -9.06 -4.42 -11.83
N ARG A 63 -8.62 -3.79 -12.91
CA ARG A 63 -7.59 -4.31 -13.80
C ARG A 63 -6.35 -3.42 -13.72
N TYR A 64 -5.19 -4.00 -13.99
CA TYR A 64 -3.98 -3.21 -14.13
C TYR A 64 -3.18 -3.61 -15.37
N SER A 65 -2.35 -2.70 -15.86
CA SER A 65 -1.31 -2.98 -16.85
C SER A 65 0.05 -2.66 -16.26
N VAL A 66 1.02 -3.52 -16.53
CA VAL A 66 2.40 -3.28 -16.12
C VAL A 66 3.18 -2.70 -17.29
N GLU A 67 3.88 -1.61 -17.04
CA GLU A 67 4.66 -0.85 -18.00
C GLU A 67 6.14 -0.77 -17.56
N GLY A 68 7.03 -0.56 -18.52
CA GLY A 68 8.46 -0.42 -18.25
C GLY A 68 9.25 -1.73 -18.28
N PRO A 69 10.58 -1.63 -18.20
CA PRO A 69 11.48 -2.76 -18.37
C PRO A 69 11.63 -3.64 -17.13
N GLY A 70 11.14 -3.21 -15.97
CA GLY A 70 11.52 -3.74 -14.66
C GLY A 70 11.22 -5.22 -14.45
N LEU A 71 10.09 -5.74 -14.96
CA LEU A 71 9.78 -7.16 -14.79
C LEU A 71 10.83 -8.09 -15.43
N GLY A 72 11.35 -7.70 -16.60
CA GLY A 72 12.40 -8.46 -17.29
C GLY A 72 13.79 -8.29 -16.68
N LEU A 73 13.94 -7.38 -15.72
CA LEU A 73 15.21 -7.04 -15.07
C LEU A 73 15.20 -7.35 -13.56
N LEU A 74 14.18 -8.04 -13.08
CA LEU A 74 14.09 -8.38 -11.65
C LEU A 74 15.30 -9.21 -11.21
N PRO A 75 15.92 -8.88 -10.07
CA PRO A 75 17.00 -9.71 -9.53
C PRO A 75 16.50 -11.12 -9.18
N GLU A 76 17.31 -12.14 -9.45
CA GLU A 76 17.03 -13.52 -9.02
C GLU A 76 17.06 -13.66 -7.49
N GLY A 77 17.96 -12.90 -6.83
CA GLY A 77 18.10 -12.84 -5.38
C GLY A 77 17.07 -11.92 -4.70
N PRO A 78 17.31 -11.57 -3.44
CA PRO A 78 16.47 -10.64 -2.70
C PRO A 78 16.55 -9.22 -3.29
N PHE A 79 15.44 -8.49 -3.24
CA PHE A 79 15.35 -7.09 -3.65
C PHE A 79 14.30 -6.36 -2.83
N ILE A 80 14.37 -5.04 -2.85
CA ILE A 80 13.36 -4.16 -2.23
C ILE A 80 12.55 -3.50 -3.33
N THR A 81 11.21 -3.53 -3.27
CA THR A 81 10.41 -2.61 -4.09
C THR A 81 10.09 -1.36 -3.29
N VAL A 82 10.18 -0.19 -3.93
CA VAL A 82 9.73 1.08 -3.37
C VAL A 82 8.70 1.70 -4.28
N SER A 83 7.55 2.09 -3.74
CA SER A 83 6.46 2.62 -4.55
C SER A 83 5.78 3.82 -3.91
N ASN A 84 5.18 4.68 -4.76
CA ASN A 84 4.20 5.65 -4.33
C ASN A 84 2.90 4.94 -3.93
N HIS A 85 2.03 5.64 -3.19
CA HIS A 85 0.86 5.02 -2.55
C HIS A 85 -0.45 5.79 -2.80
N PRO A 86 -0.88 5.97 -4.08
CA PRO A 86 -2.03 6.82 -4.39
C PRO A 86 -3.39 6.20 -4.08
N TYR A 87 -3.52 4.89 -4.05
CA TYR A 87 -4.80 4.21 -3.88
C TYR A 87 -5.06 3.69 -2.47
N GLY A 88 -4.01 3.37 -1.73
CA GLY A 88 -4.11 2.68 -0.46
C GLY A 88 -4.16 1.15 -0.63
N SER A 89 -5.32 0.52 -0.41
CA SER A 89 -5.42 -0.94 -0.47
C SER A 89 -5.09 -1.56 -1.84
N ILE A 90 -5.48 -0.90 -2.93
CA ILE A 90 -5.27 -1.42 -4.29
C ILE A 90 -3.77 -1.48 -4.64
N ASP A 91 -2.97 -0.52 -4.19
CA ASP A 91 -1.53 -0.54 -4.43
C ASP A 91 -0.89 -1.79 -3.81
N GLY A 92 -1.27 -2.09 -2.56
CA GLY A 92 -0.79 -3.28 -1.87
C GLY A 92 -1.24 -4.58 -2.54
N LEU A 93 -2.52 -4.66 -2.93
CA LEU A 93 -3.05 -5.81 -3.66
C LEU A 93 -2.31 -6.04 -4.98
N ALA A 94 -2.12 -4.97 -5.77
CA ALA A 94 -1.41 -5.06 -7.05
C ALA A 94 0.06 -5.48 -6.87
N LEU A 95 0.76 -5.00 -5.82
CA LEU A 95 2.13 -5.45 -5.55
C LEU A 95 2.17 -6.93 -5.17
N VAL A 96 1.24 -7.39 -4.30
CA VAL A 96 1.17 -8.80 -3.90
C VAL A 96 0.85 -9.68 -5.11
N ASP A 97 -0.08 -9.25 -5.97
CA ASP A 97 -0.46 -9.97 -7.18
C ASP A 97 0.71 -10.05 -8.17
N ILE A 98 1.30 -8.92 -8.54
CA ILE A 98 2.39 -8.86 -9.53
C ILE A 98 3.63 -9.62 -9.05
N PHE A 99 4.13 -9.25 -7.87
CA PHE A 99 5.41 -9.80 -7.40
C PHE A 99 5.26 -11.15 -6.71
N GLY A 100 4.14 -11.42 -6.05
CA GLY A 100 3.91 -12.68 -5.37
C GLY A 100 3.73 -13.87 -6.32
N HIS A 101 3.18 -13.67 -7.53
CA HIS A 101 3.14 -14.72 -8.55
C HIS A 101 4.53 -15.00 -9.18
N LEU A 102 5.40 -13.99 -9.24
CA LEU A 102 6.77 -14.17 -9.73
C LEU A 102 7.70 -14.72 -8.65
N ARG A 103 7.48 -14.33 -7.41
CA ARG A 103 8.24 -14.66 -6.21
C ARG A 103 7.27 -14.96 -5.09
N PRO A 104 6.86 -16.23 -4.90
CA PRO A 104 5.90 -16.62 -3.86
C PRO A 104 6.31 -16.24 -2.44
N ASP A 105 7.60 -16.00 -2.24
CA ASP A 105 8.21 -15.51 -1.03
C ASP A 105 8.15 -13.97 -0.86
N PHE A 106 7.60 -13.23 -1.84
CA PHE A 106 7.45 -11.78 -1.74
C PHE A 106 6.48 -11.38 -0.64
N LYS A 107 6.90 -10.44 0.22
CA LYS A 107 6.03 -9.82 1.23
C LYS A 107 6.04 -8.32 1.12
N ILE A 108 4.98 -7.68 1.62
CA ILE A 108 4.93 -6.22 1.76
C ILE A 108 4.84 -5.82 3.23
N MET A 109 5.50 -4.73 3.59
CA MET A 109 5.38 -4.15 4.92
C MET A 109 4.09 -3.31 4.99
N VAL A 110 3.22 -3.64 5.93
CA VAL A 110 1.89 -3.04 6.05
C VAL A 110 1.58 -2.57 7.47
N ASN A 111 0.61 -1.64 7.58
CA ASN A 111 0.04 -1.29 8.86
C ASN A 111 -0.63 -2.51 9.51
N LYS A 112 -0.42 -2.72 10.80
CA LYS A 112 -1.01 -3.82 11.59
C LYS A 112 -2.53 -3.95 11.45
N VAL A 113 -3.25 -2.86 11.17
CA VAL A 113 -4.70 -2.88 10.94
C VAL A 113 -5.06 -3.78 9.77
N LEU A 114 -4.21 -3.88 8.76
CA LEU A 114 -4.40 -4.77 7.61
C LEU A 114 -4.22 -6.26 7.96
N GLY A 115 -3.68 -6.58 9.13
CA GLY A 115 -3.65 -7.96 9.65
C GLY A 115 -5.04 -8.57 9.91
N ARG A 116 -6.12 -7.79 9.78
CA ARG A 116 -7.50 -8.29 9.76
C ARG A 116 -7.82 -9.04 8.46
N VAL A 117 -7.11 -8.76 7.39
CA VAL A 117 -7.25 -9.47 6.11
C VAL A 117 -6.42 -10.74 6.18
N LYS A 118 -7.00 -11.79 6.80
CA LYS A 118 -6.30 -13.06 7.05
C LYS A 118 -5.77 -13.72 5.79
N ALA A 119 -6.52 -13.64 4.72
CA ALA A 119 -6.13 -14.17 3.42
C ALA A 119 -4.81 -13.60 2.87
N LEU A 120 -4.41 -12.38 3.28
CA LEU A 120 -3.13 -11.77 2.89
C LEU A 120 -2.04 -11.91 3.95
N GLU A 121 -2.31 -12.56 5.07
CA GLU A 121 -1.32 -12.72 6.15
C GLU A 121 0.00 -13.35 5.70
N PRO A 122 0.02 -14.36 4.78
CA PRO A 122 1.25 -14.92 4.25
C PRO A 122 2.13 -13.90 3.51
N SER A 123 1.53 -12.88 2.89
CA SER A 123 2.22 -11.83 2.11
C SER A 123 2.51 -10.55 2.91
N PHE A 124 2.26 -10.53 4.23
CA PHE A 124 2.38 -9.31 5.04
C PHE A 124 3.44 -9.42 6.13
N ILE A 125 4.20 -8.33 6.29
CA ILE A 125 4.97 -8.05 7.51
C ILE A 125 4.32 -6.84 8.19
N LYS A 126 3.80 -7.05 9.40
CA LYS A 126 2.96 -6.07 10.11
C LYS A 126 3.79 -5.13 10.96
N VAL A 127 3.59 -3.82 10.78
CA VAL A 127 4.19 -2.76 11.61
C VAL A 127 3.12 -1.79 12.10
N THR A 128 3.39 -1.11 13.21
CA THR A 128 2.56 0.02 13.62
C THR A 128 3.12 1.28 12.94
N PRO A 129 2.31 2.07 12.22
CA PRO A 129 2.79 3.31 11.62
C PRO A 129 3.38 4.22 12.69
N THR A 130 4.55 4.78 12.42
CA THR A 130 5.11 5.82 13.26
C THR A 130 4.30 7.10 13.00
N LEU A 131 3.39 7.43 13.92
CA LEU A 131 2.75 8.73 13.91
C LEU A 131 3.81 9.77 14.26
N ALA A 132 3.76 10.94 13.62
CA ALA A 132 4.72 12.04 13.80
C ALA A 132 4.95 12.43 15.27
N ASP A 133 3.98 12.14 16.15
CA ASP A 133 4.03 12.47 17.58
C ASP A 133 4.68 11.38 18.46
N ARG A 134 5.06 10.22 17.90
CA ARG A 134 5.69 9.14 18.67
C ARG A 134 7.22 9.27 18.63
N LYS A 135 7.82 9.52 19.77
CA LYS A 135 9.28 9.64 19.93
C LYS A 135 10.05 8.31 19.77
N ALA A 136 9.38 7.17 19.86
CA ALA A 136 10.01 5.84 19.73
C ALA A 136 9.05 4.83 19.08
N PRO A 137 9.59 3.85 18.31
CA PRO A 137 8.79 2.75 17.77
C PRO A 137 8.26 1.86 18.91
N ASP A 138 7.02 1.40 18.79
CA ASP A 138 6.44 0.44 19.74
C ASP A 138 7.02 -0.97 19.52
N GLN A 139 6.74 -1.88 20.49
CA GLN A 139 7.24 -3.25 20.46
C GLN A 139 6.85 -3.99 19.17
N GLN A 140 5.67 -3.73 18.62
CA GLN A 140 5.19 -4.38 17.40
C GLN A 140 5.94 -3.86 16.16
N THR A 141 6.23 -2.57 16.11
CA THR A 141 7.07 -1.98 15.05
C THR A 141 8.46 -2.59 15.08
N MET A 142 9.05 -2.73 16.27
CA MET A 142 10.36 -3.38 16.42
C MET A 142 10.34 -4.86 16.00
N SER A 143 9.25 -5.58 16.32
CA SER A 143 9.06 -6.96 15.86
C SER A 143 8.96 -7.06 14.34
N GLY A 144 8.14 -6.22 13.73
CA GLY A 144 7.98 -6.18 12.26
C GLY A 144 9.30 -5.80 11.54
N ILE A 145 10.06 -4.85 12.07
CA ILE A 145 11.38 -4.51 11.51
C ILE A 145 12.36 -5.70 11.61
N ARG A 146 12.36 -6.42 12.74
CA ARG A 146 13.20 -7.63 12.88
C ARG A 146 12.77 -8.73 11.91
N GLU A 147 11.46 -8.93 11.74
CA GLU A 147 10.91 -9.87 10.77
C GLU A 147 11.33 -9.49 9.35
N ALA A 148 11.20 -8.22 8.96
CA ALA A 148 11.61 -7.71 7.66
C ALA A 148 13.12 -7.91 7.42
N LEU A 149 13.97 -7.62 8.42
CA LEU A 149 15.41 -7.85 8.32
C LEU A 149 15.75 -9.34 8.15
N ARG A 150 15.04 -10.23 8.86
CA ARG A 150 15.22 -11.68 8.70
C ARG A 150 14.82 -12.10 7.30
N HIS A 151 13.62 -11.70 6.87
CA HIS A 151 13.05 -12.03 5.57
C HIS A 151 14.01 -11.71 4.42
N VAL A 152 14.55 -10.50 4.38
CA VAL A 152 15.50 -10.12 3.31
C VAL A 152 16.85 -10.81 3.45
N ARG A 153 17.34 -11.12 4.66
CA ARG A 153 18.58 -11.88 4.88
C ARG A 153 18.46 -13.34 4.46
N ASP A 154 17.25 -13.90 4.59
CA ASP A 154 16.93 -15.27 4.16
C ASP A 154 16.78 -15.37 2.63
N GLY A 155 16.98 -14.26 1.91
CA GLY A 155 16.98 -14.22 0.44
C GLY A 155 15.65 -13.85 -0.21
N HIS A 156 14.70 -13.32 0.57
CA HIS A 156 13.35 -13.03 0.11
C HIS A 156 13.13 -11.54 -0.21
N PRO A 157 12.36 -11.20 -1.26
CA PRO A 157 12.09 -9.83 -1.64
C PRO A 157 11.03 -9.18 -0.75
N LEU A 158 11.13 -7.85 -0.57
CA LEU A 158 10.26 -7.08 0.30
C LEU A 158 9.74 -5.81 -0.38
N GLY A 159 8.42 -5.58 -0.33
CA GLY A 159 7.79 -4.37 -0.81
C GLY A 159 7.57 -3.32 0.27
N LEU A 160 7.86 -2.07 -0.06
CA LEU A 160 7.75 -0.94 0.85
C LEU A 160 6.99 0.23 0.21
N PHE A 161 6.19 0.91 1.04
CA PHE A 161 5.60 2.22 0.77
C PHE A 161 6.29 3.24 1.67
N PRO A 162 7.40 3.88 1.24
CA PRO A 162 8.27 4.62 2.14
C PRO A 162 7.62 5.86 2.78
N ALA A 163 6.56 6.40 2.17
CA ALA A 163 5.77 7.48 2.75
C ALA A 163 4.99 7.07 4.01
N GLY A 164 4.72 5.76 4.19
CA GLY A 164 3.96 5.21 5.32
C GLY A 164 2.48 5.64 5.37
N ALA A 165 2.00 6.33 4.35
CA ALA A 165 0.62 6.80 4.23
C ALA A 165 0.23 6.94 2.75
N VAL A 166 -1.09 6.89 2.50
CA VAL A 166 -1.64 7.16 1.17
C VAL A 166 -1.32 8.59 0.74
N SER A 167 -0.96 8.78 -0.54
CA SER A 167 -0.63 10.09 -1.13
C SER A 167 -1.66 11.16 -0.79
N ASP A 168 -1.21 12.39 -0.64
CA ASP A 168 -2.02 13.56 -0.29
C ASP A 168 -2.09 14.58 -1.43
N LEU A 169 -3.10 15.44 -1.39
CA LEU A 169 -3.14 16.65 -2.19
C LEU A 169 -2.23 17.72 -1.56
N SER A 170 -1.09 17.98 -2.21
CA SER A 170 -0.23 19.12 -1.86
C SER A 170 -0.84 20.39 -2.44
N LEU A 171 -1.32 21.29 -1.58
CA LEU A 171 -1.81 22.60 -2.01
C LEU A 171 -0.66 23.48 -2.52
N LYS A 172 0.54 23.33 -1.96
CA LYS A 172 1.74 24.05 -2.37
C LYS A 172 2.13 23.71 -3.81
N ASP A 173 2.18 22.42 -4.13
CA ASP A 173 2.64 21.94 -5.44
C ASP A 173 1.49 21.70 -6.41
N ARG A 174 0.24 21.87 -5.97
CA ARG A 174 -1.00 21.63 -6.73
C ARG A 174 -1.05 20.24 -7.40
N CYS A 175 -0.48 19.26 -6.72
CA CYS A 175 -0.42 17.89 -7.22
C CYS A 175 -0.70 16.87 -6.11
N ILE A 176 -1.06 15.67 -6.53
CA ILE A 176 -1.21 14.53 -5.61
C ILE A 176 0.09 13.76 -5.64
N ARG A 177 0.69 13.63 -4.47
CA ARG A 177 1.92 12.89 -4.28
C ARG A 177 2.05 12.39 -2.84
N ASP A 178 2.99 11.49 -2.62
CA ASP A 178 3.35 11.05 -1.29
C ASP A 178 3.91 12.20 -0.46
N ARG A 179 3.69 12.11 0.84
CA ARG A 179 4.45 12.87 1.83
C ARG A 179 5.94 12.56 1.69
N GLU A 180 6.75 13.27 2.42
CA GLU A 180 8.16 12.93 2.53
C GLU A 180 8.33 11.47 2.96
N TRP A 181 9.26 10.78 2.31
CA TRP A 181 9.55 9.40 2.65
C TRP A 181 10.24 9.34 4.01
N GLN A 182 9.80 8.39 4.82
CA GLN A 182 10.21 8.31 6.21
C GLN A 182 11.68 7.91 6.35
N GLU A 183 12.44 8.72 7.09
CA GLU A 183 13.84 8.48 7.37
C GLU A 183 14.14 7.06 7.92
N PRO A 184 13.36 6.50 8.88
CA PRO A 184 13.60 5.14 9.34
C PRO A 184 13.51 4.08 8.24
N ILE A 185 12.63 4.27 7.26
CA ILE A 185 12.49 3.35 6.12
C ILE A 185 13.68 3.52 5.16
N LEU A 186 14.12 4.75 4.89
CA LEU A 186 15.31 5.00 4.08
C LEU A 186 16.57 4.41 4.72
N ARG A 187 16.73 4.54 6.04
CA ARG A 187 17.82 3.91 6.79
C ARG A 187 17.76 2.38 6.73
N PHE A 188 16.55 1.79 6.79
CA PHE A 188 16.36 0.35 6.63
C PHE A 188 16.82 -0.10 5.24
N ILE A 189 16.36 0.56 4.16
CA ILE A 189 16.72 0.21 2.78
C ILE A 189 18.24 0.32 2.58
N ARG A 190 18.84 1.43 3.03
CA ARG A 190 20.29 1.65 2.93
C ARG A 190 21.11 0.58 3.66
N LYS A 191 20.60 0.10 4.81
CA LYS A 191 21.29 -0.88 5.66
C LYS A 191 21.30 -2.29 5.07
N VAL A 192 20.27 -2.66 4.31
CA VAL A 192 20.16 -4.03 3.77
C VAL A 192 20.97 -4.22 2.49
N GLU A 193 21.41 -3.14 1.83
CA GLU A 193 22.30 -3.13 0.66
C GLU A 193 21.83 -4.05 -0.48
N LEU A 194 20.52 -4.08 -0.72
CA LEU A 194 19.90 -4.88 -1.75
C LEU A 194 19.54 -4.03 -2.98
N PRO A 195 19.42 -4.62 -4.18
CA PRO A 195 18.85 -3.91 -5.32
C PRO A 195 17.47 -3.36 -5.00
N VAL A 196 17.19 -2.12 -5.43
CA VAL A 196 15.91 -1.45 -5.22
C VAL A 196 15.18 -1.32 -6.55
N VAL A 197 13.99 -1.89 -6.64
CA VAL A 197 13.11 -1.85 -7.81
C VAL A 197 12.07 -0.74 -7.60
N PRO A 198 12.14 0.37 -8.34
CA PRO A 198 11.14 1.43 -8.23
C PRO A 198 9.84 1.02 -8.93
N VAL A 199 8.72 1.26 -8.26
CA VAL A 199 7.37 1.00 -8.78
C VAL A 199 6.54 2.27 -8.73
N ARG A 200 5.85 2.61 -9.80
CA ARG A 200 4.98 3.78 -9.87
C ARG A 200 3.55 3.43 -10.25
N PHE A 201 2.63 3.79 -9.41
CA PHE A 201 1.21 3.87 -9.75
C PHE A 201 0.94 5.24 -10.39
N PHE A 202 0.56 5.26 -11.68
CA PHE A 202 0.39 6.51 -12.43
C PHE A 202 -0.95 7.19 -12.18
N ASP A 203 -1.97 6.41 -11.87
CA ASP A 203 -3.32 6.88 -11.64
C ASP A 203 -3.59 7.05 -10.13
N ARG A 204 -4.79 7.52 -9.75
CA ARG A 204 -5.08 7.94 -8.38
C ARG A 204 -6.54 7.73 -7.98
N ASN A 205 -6.85 7.94 -6.72
CA ASN A 205 -8.21 8.02 -6.20
C ASN A 205 -8.98 9.24 -6.77
N SER A 206 -10.27 9.34 -6.47
CA SER A 206 -11.10 10.46 -6.91
C SER A 206 -10.64 11.79 -6.28
N ASP A 207 -10.87 12.90 -6.97
CA ASP A 207 -10.57 14.23 -6.42
C ASP A 207 -11.32 14.47 -5.12
N PHE A 208 -12.55 13.97 -5.01
CA PHE A 208 -13.33 14.06 -3.78
C PHE A 208 -12.64 13.36 -2.60
N TYR A 209 -12.00 12.22 -2.82
CA TYR A 209 -11.21 11.54 -1.79
C TYR A 209 -10.10 12.44 -1.23
N TYR A 210 -9.37 13.13 -2.11
CA TYR A 210 -8.29 14.01 -1.68
C TYR A 210 -8.80 15.30 -1.04
N LEU A 211 -9.92 15.86 -1.50
CA LEU A 211 -10.55 17.03 -0.88
C LEU A 211 -11.01 16.71 0.55
N LEU A 212 -11.54 15.52 0.81
CA LEU A 212 -11.86 15.09 2.18
C LEU A 212 -10.62 15.09 3.09
N GLY A 213 -9.45 14.79 2.55
CA GLY A 213 -8.19 14.82 3.28
C GLY A 213 -7.76 16.21 3.74
N LEU A 214 -8.23 17.26 3.08
CA LEU A 214 -8.02 18.66 3.51
C LEU A 214 -8.89 19.04 4.72
N ILE A 215 -10.00 18.33 4.93
CA ILE A 215 -10.88 18.53 6.08
C ILE A 215 -10.36 17.72 7.26
N ASP A 216 -10.28 16.40 7.10
CA ASP A 216 -9.72 15.48 8.09
C ASP A 216 -9.25 14.18 7.41
N TRP A 217 -8.03 13.77 7.70
CA TRP A 217 -7.45 12.54 7.15
C TRP A 217 -8.23 11.27 7.55
N ARG A 218 -8.92 11.28 8.72
CA ARG A 218 -9.72 10.15 9.21
C ARG A 218 -10.95 9.94 8.33
N ILE A 219 -11.63 11.03 7.96
CA ILE A 219 -12.80 10.98 7.06
C ILE A 219 -12.37 10.42 5.70
N ARG A 220 -11.22 10.84 5.20
CA ARG A 220 -10.66 10.32 3.95
C ARG A 220 -10.42 8.82 4.01
N VAL A 221 -9.81 8.32 5.10
CA VAL A 221 -9.53 6.89 5.27
C VAL A 221 -10.81 6.05 5.28
N LEU A 222 -11.88 6.52 5.91
CA LEU A 222 -13.19 5.84 5.91
C LEU A 222 -13.77 5.68 4.50
N ARG A 223 -13.37 6.51 3.54
CA ARG A 223 -13.81 6.43 2.15
C ARG A 223 -13.02 5.43 1.30
N LEU A 224 -11.90 4.90 1.77
CA LEU A 224 -11.08 3.95 0.99
C LEU A 224 -11.87 2.77 0.41
N PRO A 225 -12.79 2.11 1.13
CA PRO A 225 -13.60 1.04 0.56
C PRO A 225 -14.39 1.49 -0.67
N ARG A 226 -14.96 2.69 -0.63
CA ARG A 226 -15.70 3.25 -1.77
C ARG A 226 -14.78 3.56 -2.95
N GLU A 227 -13.54 3.98 -2.70
CA GLU A 227 -12.56 4.23 -3.76
C GLU A 227 -12.15 2.94 -4.48
N VAL A 228 -12.07 1.79 -3.80
CA VAL A 228 -11.89 0.49 -4.43
C VAL A 228 -13.03 0.22 -5.42
N LEU A 229 -14.27 0.34 -4.97
CA LEU A 229 -15.45 0.09 -5.81
C LEU A 229 -15.57 1.07 -6.99
N ASN A 230 -15.08 2.29 -6.84
CA ASN A 230 -15.04 3.29 -7.91
C ASN A 230 -14.04 2.96 -9.03
N LYS A 231 -13.19 1.95 -8.85
CA LYS A 231 -12.24 1.50 -9.87
C LYS A 231 -12.79 0.35 -10.73
N ALA A 232 -14.00 -0.13 -10.44
CA ALA A 232 -14.64 -1.15 -11.25
C ALA A 232 -14.67 -0.75 -12.75
N GLY A 233 -14.18 -1.63 -13.60
CA GLY A 233 -14.07 -1.40 -15.05
C GLY A 233 -12.94 -0.44 -15.48
N ARG A 234 -12.13 0.05 -14.54
CA ARG A 234 -10.98 0.90 -14.85
C ARG A 234 -9.70 0.10 -14.90
N GLN A 235 -8.78 0.51 -15.76
CA GLN A 235 -7.44 -0.01 -15.82
C GLN A 235 -6.50 0.92 -15.06
N ILE A 236 -5.74 0.36 -14.13
CA ILE A 236 -4.68 1.03 -13.38
C ILE A 236 -3.36 0.79 -14.10
N ARG A 237 -2.53 1.82 -14.24
CA ARG A 237 -1.23 1.70 -14.87
C ARG A 237 -0.15 1.66 -13.80
N VAL A 238 0.68 0.62 -13.87
CA VAL A 238 1.77 0.36 -12.94
C VAL A 238 3.09 0.35 -13.70
N GLY A 239 3.96 1.33 -13.44
CA GLY A 239 5.31 1.35 -14.00
C GLY A 239 6.27 0.61 -13.09
N ILE A 240 7.11 -0.27 -13.66
CA ILE A 240 8.19 -0.93 -12.95
C ILE A 240 9.50 -0.54 -13.63
N GLY A 241 10.35 0.19 -12.91
CA GLY A 241 11.62 0.70 -13.40
C GLY A 241 12.75 -0.34 -13.29
N ALA A 242 13.88 -0.03 -13.91
CA ALA A 242 15.08 -0.84 -13.76
C ALA A 242 15.57 -0.82 -12.30
N PRO A 243 16.09 -1.96 -11.80
CA PRO A 243 16.64 -2.02 -10.45
C PRO A 243 17.81 -1.04 -10.28
N ILE A 244 17.85 -0.37 -9.13
CA ILE A 244 18.96 0.47 -8.69
C ILE A 244 19.93 -0.44 -7.93
N SER A 245 21.15 -0.60 -8.44
CA SER A 245 22.13 -1.48 -7.82
C SER A 245 22.65 -0.96 -6.47
N PRO A 246 23.17 -1.82 -5.59
CA PRO A 246 23.78 -1.41 -4.34
C PRO A 246 24.94 -0.41 -4.54
N GLU A 247 25.72 -0.53 -5.62
CA GLU A 247 26.81 0.38 -5.96
C GLU A 247 26.29 1.78 -6.28
N ALA A 248 25.21 1.86 -7.07
CA ALA A 248 24.57 3.16 -7.37
C ALA A 248 23.98 3.81 -6.10
N GLN A 249 23.46 3.00 -5.19
CA GLN A 249 22.96 3.46 -3.89
C GLN A 249 24.10 3.95 -2.98
N ALA A 250 25.24 3.26 -2.96
CA ALA A 250 26.42 3.61 -2.16
C ALA A 250 27.08 4.91 -2.63
N ALA A 251 26.87 5.34 -3.87
CA ALA A 251 27.36 6.62 -4.38
C ALA A 251 26.69 7.84 -3.71
N CYS A 252 25.54 7.66 -3.04
CA CYS A 252 24.88 8.72 -2.30
C CYS A 252 25.59 9.02 -0.98
N SER A 253 26.11 10.24 -0.84
CA SER A 253 26.88 10.65 0.35
C SER A 253 25.99 10.81 1.58
N THR A 254 24.79 11.35 1.42
CA THR A 254 23.86 11.61 2.52
C THR A 254 22.62 10.72 2.43
N LEU A 255 21.85 10.65 3.52
CA LEU A 255 20.55 9.96 3.52
C LEU A 255 19.52 10.73 2.69
N GLU A 256 19.65 12.05 2.59
CA GLU A 256 18.80 12.91 1.77
C GLU A 256 19.02 12.63 0.28
N ASP A 257 20.29 12.58 -0.19
CA ASP A 257 20.61 12.19 -1.57
C ASP A 257 20.09 10.79 -1.91
N PHE A 258 20.24 9.86 -0.98
CA PHE A 258 19.72 8.50 -1.11
C PHE A 258 18.19 8.48 -1.23
N GLY A 259 17.51 9.22 -0.37
CA GLY A 259 16.05 9.36 -0.43
C GLY A 259 15.58 10.02 -1.73
N ALA A 260 16.28 11.04 -2.18
CA ALA A 260 16.01 11.71 -3.46
C ALA A 260 16.20 10.74 -4.64
N LEU A 261 17.31 10.00 -4.70
CA LEU A 261 17.56 8.98 -5.73
C LEU A 261 16.39 8.00 -5.85
N LEU A 262 15.97 7.42 -4.73
CA LEU A 262 14.89 6.44 -4.73
C LEU A 262 13.54 7.06 -5.12
N ARG A 263 13.23 8.23 -4.59
CA ARG A 263 11.98 8.93 -4.86
C ARG A 263 11.91 9.38 -6.32
N ASP A 264 12.98 9.94 -6.85
CA ASP A 264 13.06 10.40 -8.24
C ASP A 264 12.98 9.22 -9.21
N SER A 265 13.56 8.07 -8.89
CA SER A 265 13.43 6.86 -9.71
C SER A 265 11.97 6.42 -9.86
N VAL A 266 11.13 6.62 -8.83
CA VAL A 266 9.69 6.37 -8.90
C VAL A 266 9.00 7.49 -9.70
N TYR A 267 9.20 8.76 -9.31
CA TYR A 267 8.40 9.87 -9.86
C TYR A 267 8.81 10.34 -11.25
N SER A 268 10.01 10.01 -11.73
CA SER A 268 10.47 10.30 -13.10
C SER A 268 9.91 9.36 -14.15
N MET A 269 9.43 8.16 -13.76
CA MET A 269 8.79 7.25 -14.71
C MET A 269 7.57 7.93 -15.36
N LYS A 270 7.43 7.73 -16.67
CA LYS A 270 6.29 8.24 -17.45
C LYS A 270 5.44 7.07 -17.92
N PRO A 271 4.11 7.20 -17.92
CA PRO A 271 3.25 6.17 -18.49
C PRO A 271 3.55 6.04 -20.00
N ALA A 272 3.41 4.82 -20.52
CA ALA A 272 3.48 4.61 -21.96
C ALA A 272 2.44 5.49 -22.66
N ALA A 273 2.79 6.01 -23.84
CA ALA A 273 1.85 6.79 -24.63
C ALA A 273 0.62 5.93 -24.93
N SER A 274 -0.55 6.42 -24.55
CA SER A 274 -1.81 5.76 -24.89
C SER A 274 -1.89 5.62 -26.41
N LYS A 275 -1.85 4.39 -26.90
CA LYS A 275 -2.23 4.15 -28.30
C LYS A 275 -3.71 4.55 -28.40
N ARG A 276 -3.96 5.72 -29.04
CA ARG A 276 -5.31 6.16 -29.42
C ARG A 276 -5.91 5.20 -30.42
#